data_cb65dce1d7f09c1c44fe39f40a5294de
#
_entry.id   cb65dce1d7f09c1c44fe39f40a5294de
#
_cell.length_a   1.000
_cell.length_b   1.000
_cell.length_c   1.000
_cell.angle_alpha   90.00
_cell.angle_beta   90.00
_cell.angle_gamma   90.00
#
_symmetry.space_group_name_H-M   'P 1'
#
loop_
_entity.id
_entity.type
_entity.pdbx_description
1 polymer ?
#
loop_
_entity_poly.entity_id
_entity_poly.type
_entity_poly.pdbx_seq_one_letter_code
_entity_poly.pdbx_strand_id
1 'polypeptide(L)'
;IGTVHVASTKKGICKLSIPGQTKKEFIGWLEEHFPIAAIVESNSKNRKFIDELNRYFDRKLVKFKTRVDLVGSDFQKRVWRELRRIRYGTTVSYKDLARRLGSPEAYRAVGRANATNPLPIVVPCHRVLGARDDMIGYAAGIKTKEFLLRLEGAIML
;
A
#
# COMPACT_ATOMS: atom_id res chain seq x y z
N ILE A 1 3.66 10.31 11.01
CA ILE A 1 4.27 9.48 9.93
C ILE A 1 5.33 10.29 9.15
N GLY A 2 5.34 11.61 9.25
CA GLY A 2 6.27 12.47 8.52
C GLY A 2 5.77 12.86 7.13
N THR A 3 6.67 13.40 6.31
CA THR A 3 6.37 13.84 4.95
C THR A 3 6.18 12.64 4.03
N VAL A 4 5.11 12.64 3.26
CA VAL A 4 4.83 11.66 2.22
C VAL A 4 4.71 12.32 0.85
N HIS A 5 5.07 11.58 -0.19
CA HIS A 5 4.95 12.01 -1.57
C HIS A 5 3.89 11.16 -2.27
N VAL A 6 3.11 11.78 -3.13
CA VAL A 6 2.02 11.14 -3.89
C VAL A 6 2.22 11.41 -5.37
N ALA A 7 2.06 10.39 -6.19
CA ALA A 7 2.03 10.54 -7.65
C ALA A 7 0.77 9.92 -8.25
N SER A 8 0.28 10.53 -9.30
CA SER A 8 -0.87 10.05 -10.07
C SER A 8 -0.62 10.11 -11.58
N THR A 9 -1.30 9.24 -12.29
CA THR A 9 -1.47 9.27 -13.74
C THR A 9 -2.89 9.73 -14.09
N LYS A 10 -3.22 9.75 -15.37
CA LYS A 10 -4.61 9.97 -15.83
C LYS A 10 -5.59 8.88 -15.32
N LYS A 11 -5.07 7.69 -14.94
CA LYS A 11 -5.89 6.56 -14.49
C LYS A 11 -6.15 6.59 -12.97
N GLY A 12 -5.29 7.24 -12.19
CA GLY A 12 -5.43 7.32 -10.74
C GLY A 12 -4.10 7.46 -10.00
N ILE A 13 -4.14 7.32 -8.70
CA ILE A 13 -2.94 7.33 -7.85
C ILE A 13 -2.09 6.09 -8.16
N CYS A 14 -0.80 6.29 -8.45
CA CYS A 14 0.11 5.20 -8.81
C CYS A 14 1.25 4.97 -7.81
N LYS A 15 1.59 5.94 -6.99
CA LYS A 15 2.68 5.83 -6.00
C LYS A 15 2.40 6.68 -4.77
N LEU A 16 2.64 6.08 -3.61
CA LEU A 16 2.69 6.75 -2.30
C LEU A 16 4.02 6.40 -1.65
N SER A 17 4.77 7.39 -1.17
CA SER A 17 6.03 7.11 -0.47
C SER A 17 5.76 6.47 0.90
N ILE A 18 6.70 5.64 1.34
CA ILE A 18 6.75 5.14 2.72
C ILE A 18 7.57 6.09 3.60
N PRO A 19 7.36 6.07 4.92
CA PRO A 19 8.21 6.82 5.85
C PRO A 19 9.69 6.47 5.65
N GLY A 20 10.54 7.51 5.59
CA GLY A 20 11.97 7.36 5.37
C GLY A 20 12.41 7.33 3.91
N GLN A 21 11.50 7.18 2.96
CA GLN A 21 11.81 7.28 1.54
C GLN A 21 12.09 8.74 1.15
N THR A 22 13.23 8.98 0.51
CA THR A 22 13.60 10.32 0.03
C THR A 22 12.81 10.71 -1.22
N LYS A 23 12.70 12.01 -1.48
CA LYS A 23 12.12 12.54 -2.74
C LYS A 23 12.85 11.98 -3.97
N LYS A 24 14.18 11.85 -3.89
CA LYS A 24 15.02 11.30 -4.98
C LYS A 24 14.65 9.85 -5.30
N GLU A 25 14.50 9.01 -4.28
CA GLU A 25 14.08 7.60 -4.46
C GLU A 25 12.66 7.50 -5.03
N PHE A 26 11.77 8.36 -4.56
CA PHE A 26 10.40 8.44 -5.06
C PHE A 26 10.35 8.83 -6.56
N ILE A 27 11.08 9.87 -6.96
CA ILE A 27 11.18 10.29 -8.36
C ILE A 27 11.88 9.23 -9.19
N GLY A 28 12.94 8.59 -8.67
CA GLY A 28 13.64 7.49 -9.36
C GLY A 28 12.71 6.33 -9.71
N TRP A 29 11.82 5.97 -8.81
CA TRP A 29 10.79 4.96 -9.09
C TRP A 29 9.85 5.40 -10.23
N LEU A 30 9.42 6.66 -10.25
CA LEU A 30 8.57 7.20 -11.33
C LEU A 30 9.29 7.18 -12.68
N GLU A 31 10.56 7.58 -12.73
CA GLU A 31 11.36 7.56 -13.95
C GLU A 31 11.56 6.13 -14.50
N GLU A 32 11.77 5.17 -13.62
CA GLU A 32 11.90 3.75 -13.99
C GLU A 32 10.62 3.18 -14.59
N HIS A 33 9.46 3.49 -13.99
CA HIS A 33 8.17 2.92 -14.40
C HIS A 33 7.46 3.72 -15.49
N PHE A 34 7.82 4.98 -15.67
CA PHE A 34 7.27 5.89 -16.68
C PHE A 34 8.39 6.65 -17.43
N PRO A 35 9.27 5.92 -18.16
CA PRO A 35 10.49 6.51 -18.71
C PRO A 35 10.24 7.60 -19.77
N ILE A 36 9.06 7.64 -20.40
CA ILE A 36 8.69 8.62 -21.43
C ILE A 36 7.83 9.76 -20.87
N ALA A 37 7.31 9.61 -19.64
CA ALA A 37 6.41 10.59 -19.05
C ALA A 37 7.15 11.82 -18.54
N ALA A 38 6.56 13.00 -18.73
CA ALA A 38 6.95 14.20 -18.03
C ALA A 38 6.40 14.16 -16.59
N ILE A 39 7.29 14.30 -15.61
CA ILE A 39 6.92 14.37 -14.19
C ILE A 39 6.72 15.85 -13.85
N VAL A 40 5.49 16.21 -13.45
CA VAL A 40 5.12 17.58 -13.12
C VAL A 40 4.61 17.64 -11.68
N GLU A 41 5.12 18.58 -10.90
CA GLU A 41 4.63 18.83 -9.55
C GLU A 41 3.31 19.61 -9.60
N SER A 42 2.32 19.16 -8.83
CA SER A 42 1.01 19.81 -8.77
C SER A 42 0.38 19.68 -7.40
N ASN A 43 0.06 20.81 -6.78
CA ASN A 43 -0.62 20.85 -5.47
C ASN A 43 -2.13 20.55 -5.56
N SER A 44 -2.73 20.62 -6.73
CA SER A 44 -4.18 20.47 -6.91
C SER A 44 -4.64 19.09 -7.36
N LYS A 45 -3.86 18.42 -8.21
CA LYS A 45 -4.22 17.15 -8.84
C LYS A 45 -4.51 16.03 -7.84
N ASN A 46 -3.78 15.95 -6.74
CA ASN A 46 -3.88 14.89 -5.76
C ASN A 46 -4.64 15.31 -4.49
N ARG A 47 -5.24 16.48 -4.46
CA ARG A 47 -5.92 17.03 -3.26
C ARG A 47 -6.97 16.10 -2.70
N LYS A 48 -7.82 15.53 -3.54
CA LYS A 48 -8.87 14.62 -3.12
C LYS A 48 -8.32 13.39 -2.38
N PHE A 49 -7.24 12.82 -2.90
CA PHE A 49 -6.58 11.68 -2.26
C PHE A 49 -5.89 12.09 -0.94
N ILE A 50 -5.25 13.26 -0.92
CA ILE A 50 -4.62 13.80 0.29
C ILE A 50 -5.67 14.01 1.40
N ASP A 51 -6.84 14.52 1.05
CA ASP A 51 -7.96 14.67 2.00
C ASP A 51 -8.45 13.31 2.51
N GLU A 52 -8.56 12.29 1.65
CA GLU A 52 -8.89 10.93 2.07
C GLU A 52 -7.82 10.36 3.01
N LEU A 53 -6.54 10.58 2.71
CA LEU A 53 -5.43 10.13 3.54
C LEU A 53 -5.45 10.79 4.93
N ASN A 54 -5.69 12.08 5.01
CA ASN A 54 -5.85 12.79 6.28
C ASN A 54 -7.04 12.25 7.08
N ARG A 55 -8.17 12.03 6.45
CA ARG A 55 -9.36 11.43 7.09
C ARG A 55 -9.11 10.00 7.57
N TYR A 56 -8.29 9.23 6.86
CA TYR A 56 -7.88 7.91 7.31
C TYR A 56 -7.08 7.99 8.62
N PHE A 57 -6.10 8.89 8.70
CA PHE A 57 -5.33 9.09 9.93
C PHE A 57 -6.16 9.67 11.08
N ASP A 58 -7.19 10.43 10.79
CA ASP A 58 -8.18 10.92 11.75
C ASP A 58 -9.23 9.87 12.16
N ARG A 59 -9.11 8.62 11.68
CA ARG A 59 -10.08 7.52 11.87
C ARG A 59 -11.49 7.83 11.35
N LYS A 60 -11.60 8.73 10.37
CA LYS A 60 -12.86 9.14 9.73
C LYS A 60 -13.09 8.51 8.36
N LEU A 61 -12.16 7.68 7.90
CA LEU A 61 -12.24 6.99 6.61
C LEU A 61 -11.77 5.56 6.78
N VAL A 62 -12.61 4.61 6.40
CA VAL A 62 -12.31 3.17 6.40
C VAL A 62 -12.05 2.60 5.01
N LYS A 63 -12.43 3.32 3.97
CA LYS A 63 -12.27 2.89 2.57
C LYS A 63 -11.96 4.09 1.67
N PHE A 64 -10.84 3.99 0.95
CA PHE A 64 -10.47 4.97 -0.07
C PHE A 64 -11.36 4.84 -1.31
N LYS A 65 -11.86 5.96 -1.81
CA LYS A 65 -12.69 6.06 -3.02
C LYS A 65 -11.90 6.55 -4.22
N THR A 66 -10.76 7.19 -4.01
CA THR A 66 -9.89 7.67 -5.10
C THR A 66 -9.44 6.50 -5.96
N ARG A 67 -9.49 6.68 -7.27
CA ARG A 67 -9.05 5.69 -8.25
C ARG A 67 -7.55 5.44 -8.12
N VAL A 68 -7.15 4.19 -8.30
CA VAL A 68 -5.74 3.79 -8.30
C VAL A 68 -5.32 3.30 -9.68
N ASP A 69 -4.07 3.55 -10.02
CA ASP A 69 -3.39 2.99 -11.19
C ASP A 69 -2.31 2.04 -10.68
N LEU A 70 -2.61 0.74 -10.68
CA LEU A 70 -1.69 -0.29 -10.22
C LEU A 70 -0.62 -0.57 -11.29
N VAL A 71 0.62 -0.25 -10.98
CA VAL A 71 1.78 -0.40 -11.88
C VAL A 71 2.68 -1.54 -11.40
N GLY A 72 2.69 -2.64 -12.12
CA GLY A 72 3.45 -3.85 -11.80
C GLY A 72 3.14 -5.00 -12.74
N SER A 73 3.69 -6.17 -12.47
CA SER A 73 3.38 -7.40 -13.21
C SER A 73 1.91 -7.83 -12.98
N ASP A 74 1.41 -8.72 -13.83
CA ASP A 74 0.05 -9.25 -13.68
C ASP A 74 -0.13 -9.98 -12.35
N PHE A 75 0.88 -10.73 -11.90
CA PHE A 75 0.84 -11.39 -10.60
C PHE A 75 0.82 -10.38 -9.44
N GLN A 76 1.67 -9.36 -9.46
CA GLN A 76 1.67 -8.29 -8.45
C GLN A 76 0.31 -7.60 -8.40
N LYS A 77 -0.26 -7.22 -9.54
CA LYS A 77 -1.59 -6.60 -9.60
C LYS A 77 -2.69 -7.49 -9.03
N ARG A 78 -2.64 -8.79 -9.28
CA ARG A 78 -3.58 -9.75 -8.67
C ARG A 78 -3.47 -9.77 -7.16
N VAL A 79 -2.26 -9.82 -6.62
CA VAL A 79 -2.01 -9.76 -5.18
C VAL A 79 -2.53 -8.45 -4.59
N TRP A 80 -2.20 -7.33 -5.20
CA TRP A 80 -2.61 -6.01 -4.69
C TRP A 80 -4.13 -5.79 -4.75
N ARG A 81 -4.81 -6.32 -5.76
CA ARG A 81 -6.28 -6.30 -5.81
C ARG A 81 -6.89 -7.13 -4.69
N GLU A 82 -6.33 -8.28 -4.38
CA GLU A 82 -6.80 -9.12 -3.27
C GLU A 82 -6.53 -8.45 -1.91
N LEU A 83 -5.38 -7.79 -1.74
CA LEU A 83 -5.08 -6.99 -0.54
C LEU A 83 -6.17 -5.93 -0.29
N ARG A 84 -6.66 -5.27 -1.33
CA ARG A 84 -7.69 -4.25 -1.21
C ARG A 84 -9.05 -4.78 -0.74
N ARG A 85 -9.25 -6.08 -0.76
CA ARG A 85 -10.46 -6.73 -0.21
C ARG A 85 -10.38 -7.00 1.28
N ILE A 86 -9.19 -6.91 1.88
CA ILE A 86 -9.02 -7.07 3.32
C ILE A 86 -9.68 -5.89 4.02
N ARG A 87 -10.65 -6.17 4.88
CA ARG A 87 -11.43 -5.14 5.57
C ARG A 87 -10.57 -4.33 6.54
N TYR A 88 -10.88 -3.04 6.68
CA TYR A 88 -10.35 -2.19 7.72
C TYR A 88 -10.52 -2.83 9.11
N GLY A 89 -9.49 -2.77 9.95
CA GLY A 89 -9.52 -3.37 11.27
C GLY A 89 -9.41 -4.90 11.32
N THR A 90 -9.08 -5.56 10.20
CA THR A 90 -8.87 -7.01 10.14
C THR A 90 -7.50 -7.35 9.58
N THR A 91 -7.04 -8.56 9.83
CA THR A 91 -5.77 -9.09 9.33
C THR A 91 -5.97 -10.45 8.67
N VAL A 92 -5.04 -10.80 7.77
CA VAL A 92 -4.96 -12.14 7.16
C VAL A 92 -3.51 -12.61 7.17
N SER A 93 -3.29 -13.93 7.08
CA SER A 93 -1.95 -14.47 6.90
C SER A 93 -1.52 -14.48 5.43
N TYR A 94 -0.21 -14.58 5.16
CA TYR A 94 0.31 -14.79 3.80
C TYR A 94 -0.25 -16.06 3.16
N LYS A 95 -0.45 -17.12 3.96
CA LYS A 95 -1.04 -18.38 3.49
C LYS A 95 -2.51 -18.20 3.10
N ASP A 96 -3.28 -17.49 3.91
CA ASP A 96 -4.68 -17.20 3.59
C ASP A 96 -4.80 -16.36 2.32
N LEU A 97 -3.94 -15.37 2.16
CA LEU A 97 -3.89 -14.55 0.95
C LEU A 97 -3.55 -15.41 -0.29
N ALA A 98 -2.58 -16.31 -0.19
CA ALA A 98 -2.23 -17.23 -1.26
C ALA A 98 -3.39 -18.19 -1.61
N ARG A 99 -4.11 -18.70 -0.62
CA ARG A 99 -5.32 -19.51 -0.84
C ARG A 99 -6.41 -18.74 -1.56
N ARG A 100 -6.67 -17.50 -1.18
CA ARG A 100 -7.65 -16.60 -1.85
C ARG A 100 -7.30 -16.37 -3.31
N LEU A 101 -6.01 -16.37 -3.64
CA LEU A 101 -5.51 -16.25 -5.01
C LEU A 101 -5.54 -17.57 -5.80
N GLY A 102 -5.98 -18.67 -5.18
CA GLY A 102 -6.01 -19.99 -5.80
C GLY A 102 -4.64 -20.64 -5.96
N SER A 103 -3.63 -20.16 -5.26
CA SER A 103 -2.24 -20.61 -5.36
C SER A 103 -1.60 -20.75 -3.96
N PRO A 104 -2.03 -21.75 -3.15
CA PRO A 104 -1.58 -21.90 -1.75
C PRO A 104 -0.05 -22.03 -1.63
N GLU A 105 0.59 -22.65 -2.60
CA GLU A 105 2.04 -22.85 -2.65
C GLU A 105 2.83 -21.56 -2.94
N ALA A 106 2.15 -20.53 -3.46
CA ALA A 106 2.77 -19.27 -3.88
C ALA A 106 2.95 -18.27 -2.74
N TYR A 107 2.84 -18.67 -1.48
CA TYR A 107 2.87 -17.73 -0.34
C TYR A 107 4.15 -16.88 -0.25
N ARG A 108 5.30 -17.41 -0.71
CA ARG A 108 6.56 -16.65 -0.79
C ARG A 108 6.52 -15.59 -1.89
N ALA A 109 5.98 -15.92 -3.06
CA ALA A 109 5.79 -14.97 -4.15
C ALA A 109 4.77 -13.88 -3.77
N VAL A 110 3.71 -14.26 -3.06
CA VAL A 110 2.74 -13.34 -2.47
C VAL A 110 3.43 -12.39 -1.48
N GLY A 111 4.31 -12.90 -0.63
CA GLY A 111 5.10 -12.09 0.31
C GLY A 111 5.98 -11.05 -0.41
N ARG A 112 6.65 -11.45 -1.51
CA ARG A 112 7.44 -10.51 -2.33
C ARG A 112 6.56 -9.45 -2.98
N ALA A 113 5.43 -9.83 -3.56
CA ALA A 113 4.48 -8.87 -4.15
C ALA A 113 3.93 -7.90 -3.09
N ASN A 114 3.64 -8.40 -1.88
CA ASN A 114 3.23 -7.56 -0.75
C ASN A 114 4.32 -6.53 -0.38
N ALA A 115 5.58 -6.94 -0.36
CA ALA A 115 6.72 -6.07 -0.03
C ALA A 115 7.01 -5.00 -1.10
N THR A 116 6.63 -5.23 -2.34
CA THR A 116 6.85 -4.30 -3.48
C THR A 116 5.65 -3.41 -3.80
N ASN A 117 4.64 -3.40 -2.94
CA ASN A 117 3.45 -2.57 -3.09
C ASN A 117 3.81 -1.07 -3.21
N PRO A 118 3.48 -0.41 -4.35
CA PRO A 118 3.80 1.01 -4.54
C PRO A 118 2.79 1.95 -3.87
N LEU A 119 1.69 1.44 -3.34
CA LEU A 119 0.58 2.20 -2.77
C LEU A 119 0.25 1.75 -1.33
N PRO A 120 1.21 1.82 -0.38
CA PRO A 120 0.93 1.44 1.01
C PRO A 120 -0.29 2.20 1.55
N ILE A 121 -0.99 1.60 2.51
CA ILE A 121 -2.24 2.10 3.11
C ILE A 121 -3.45 1.93 2.19
N VAL A 122 -3.42 2.45 0.98
CA VAL A 122 -4.52 2.30 -0.02
C VAL A 122 -4.63 0.85 -0.48
N VAL A 123 -3.50 0.22 -0.75
CA VAL A 123 -3.35 -1.22 -0.89
C VAL A 123 -2.79 -1.72 0.44
N PRO A 124 -3.62 -2.29 1.31
CA PRO A 124 -3.28 -2.43 2.74
C PRO A 124 -2.38 -3.64 3.04
N CYS A 125 -1.15 -3.59 2.52
CA CYS A 125 -0.15 -4.63 2.77
C CYS A 125 0.22 -4.79 4.27
N HIS A 126 -0.03 -3.77 5.09
CA HIS A 126 0.14 -3.85 6.54
C HIS A 126 -0.85 -4.81 7.22
N ARG A 127 -1.97 -5.16 6.59
CA ARG A 127 -2.98 -6.11 7.12
C ARG A 127 -2.60 -7.58 6.93
N VAL A 128 -1.44 -7.87 6.34
CA VAL A 128 -0.95 -9.24 6.16
C VAL A 128 0.09 -9.56 7.24
N LEU A 129 -0.15 -10.63 8.00
CA LEU A 129 0.71 -11.07 9.08
C LEU A 129 1.40 -12.39 8.72
N GLY A 130 2.51 -12.68 9.39
CA GLY A 130 3.17 -13.98 9.34
C GLY A 130 2.38 -15.07 10.06
N ALA A 131 2.94 -16.26 10.13
CA ALA A 131 2.38 -17.33 10.95
C ALA A 131 2.32 -16.90 12.42
N ARG A 132 1.28 -17.33 13.16
CA ARG A 132 1.07 -16.94 14.57
C ARG A 132 0.98 -15.44 14.82
N ASP A 133 0.41 -14.70 13.86
CA ASP A 133 0.25 -13.25 13.93
C ASP A 133 1.56 -12.46 14.02
N ASP A 134 2.66 -13.03 13.54
CA ASP A 134 3.96 -12.38 13.53
C ASP A 134 3.95 -11.12 12.65
N MET A 135 4.41 -10.01 13.22
CA MET A 135 4.56 -8.73 12.52
C MET A 135 5.84 -8.68 11.69
N ILE A 136 5.89 -9.47 10.62
CA ILE A 136 7.03 -9.52 9.72
C ILE A 136 6.75 -8.83 8.39
N GLY A 137 7.81 -8.49 7.67
CA GLY A 137 7.75 -8.19 6.25
C GLY A 137 6.99 -6.92 5.88
N TYR A 138 7.31 -5.78 6.47
CA TYR A 138 6.75 -4.50 6.05
C TYR A 138 7.86 -3.53 5.59
N ALA A 139 7.75 -3.02 4.36
CA ALA A 139 8.77 -2.17 3.75
C ALA A 139 9.03 -0.86 4.54
N ALA A 140 8.01 -0.29 5.16
CA ALA A 140 8.12 0.89 6.00
C ALA A 140 8.53 0.59 7.47
N GLY A 141 8.90 -0.67 7.77
CA GLY A 141 9.30 -1.12 9.09
C GLY A 141 8.14 -1.56 9.98
N ILE A 142 8.48 -2.44 10.93
CA ILE A 142 7.50 -3.07 11.84
C ILE A 142 6.74 -2.05 12.68
N LYS A 143 7.41 -1.00 13.15
CA LYS A 143 6.76 0.07 13.95
C LYS A 143 5.66 0.79 13.17
N THR A 144 5.87 1.04 11.88
CA THR A 144 4.85 1.65 11.03
C THR A 144 3.67 0.70 10.80
N LYS A 145 3.95 -0.57 10.58
CA LYS A 145 2.91 -1.60 10.45
C LYS A 145 2.05 -1.68 11.72
N GLU A 146 2.69 -1.78 12.87
CA GLU A 146 2.02 -1.81 14.16
C GLU A 146 1.18 -0.56 14.40
N PHE A 147 1.72 0.62 14.09
CA PHE A 147 0.98 1.88 14.18
C PHE A 147 -0.31 1.86 13.34
N LEU A 148 -0.23 1.41 12.08
CA LEU A 148 -1.39 1.34 11.19
C LEU A 148 -2.44 0.33 11.69
N LEU A 149 -2.01 -0.84 12.15
CA LEU A 149 -2.91 -1.85 12.71
C LEU A 149 -3.61 -1.37 14.01
N ARG A 150 -2.89 -0.65 14.87
CA ARG A 150 -3.48 -0.01 16.06
C ARG A 150 -4.44 1.12 15.69
N LEU A 151 -4.08 1.95 14.71
CA LEU A 151 -4.95 3.00 14.17
C LEU A 151 -6.29 2.42 13.70
N GLU A 152 -6.23 1.29 13.02
CA GLU A 152 -7.41 0.58 12.50
C GLU A 152 -8.17 -0.24 13.56
N GLY A 153 -7.62 -0.40 14.75
CA GLY A 153 -8.20 -1.26 15.79
C GLY A 153 -8.08 -2.77 15.50
N ALA A 154 -7.19 -3.15 14.58
CA ALA A 154 -6.95 -4.57 14.25
C ALA A 154 -6.17 -5.30 15.33
N ILE A 155 -5.37 -4.56 16.10
CA ILE A 155 -4.65 -5.05 17.28
C ILE A 155 -4.87 -4.10 18.46
N MET A 156 -4.86 -4.66 19.66
CA MET A 156 -5.02 -3.90 20.91
C MET A 156 -3.77 -3.06 21.23
N LEU A 157 -3.97 -2.01 22.03
CA LEU A 157 -2.89 -1.19 22.59
C LEU A 157 -2.07 -1.98 23.62
#